data_62121177d7ad94e5d6246218785e4f01
#
_entry.id   62121177d7ad94e5d6246218785e4f01
#
_cell.length_a   1.000
_cell.length_b   1.000
_cell.length_c   1.000
_cell.angle_alpha   90.00
_cell.angle_beta   90.00
_cell.angle_gamma   90.00
#
_symmetry.space_group_name_H-M   'P 1'
#
loop_
_entity.id
_entity.type
_entity.pdbx_description
1 polymer ?
#
loop_
_entity_poly.entity_id
_entity_poly.type
_entity_poly.pdbx_seq_one_letter_code
_entity_poly.pdbx_strand_id
1 'polypeptide(L)'
;MEFVTLAQIRPRANSNAARVPDEEASEWRQLEKQITLVGGKVQQIFNVLGNEYDLLIIGEAKDPRTLHRIDAICRREGYPAKTHPAIPAEEYTQLVEETNAILNNRLPRGRKRDEQREA
;
A
#
# COMPACT_ATOMS: atom_id res chain seq x y z
N MET A 1 -5.98 8.43 5.73
CA MET A 1 -4.82 8.26 4.84
C MET A 1 -5.04 7.05 3.95
N GLU A 2 -4.72 7.19 2.70
CA GLU A 2 -4.89 6.09 1.75
C GLU A 2 -3.74 5.10 1.85
N PHE A 3 -4.01 3.85 1.55
CA PHE A 3 -2.99 2.82 1.55
C PHE A 3 -3.20 1.83 0.42
N VAL A 4 -2.13 1.12 0.10
CA VAL A 4 -2.13 0.02 -0.85
C VAL A 4 -1.47 -1.17 -0.18
N THR A 5 -2.11 -2.33 -0.28
CA THR A 5 -1.52 -3.58 0.19
C THR A 5 -1.40 -4.54 -0.98
N LEU A 6 -0.21 -5.06 -1.20
CA LEU A 6 0.05 -6.13 -2.15
C LEU A 6 0.27 -7.40 -1.35
N ALA A 7 -0.52 -8.43 -1.61
CA ALA A 7 -0.45 -9.65 -0.83
C ALA A 7 -0.47 -10.88 -1.72
N GLN A 8 0.12 -11.94 -1.20
CA GLN A 8 0.09 -13.25 -1.83
C GLN A 8 -0.72 -14.19 -0.95
N ILE A 9 -1.89 -14.57 -1.43
CA ILE A 9 -2.77 -15.48 -0.68
C ILE A 9 -3.02 -16.79 -1.40
N ARG A 10 -2.30 -17.04 -2.48
CA ARG A 10 -2.42 -18.31 -3.19
C ARG A 10 -1.87 -19.45 -2.34
N PRO A 11 -2.26 -20.69 -2.61
CA PRO A 11 -1.80 -21.84 -1.84
C PRO A 11 -0.27 -21.92 -1.80
N ARG A 12 0.25 -22.32 -0.64
CA ARG A 12 1.69 -22.51 -0.51
C ARG A 12 2.13 -23.70 -1.33
N ALA A 13 3.42 -23.71 -1.68
CA ALA A 13 3.97 -24.76 -2.52
C ALA A 13 3.75 -26.17 -1.95
N ASN A 14 3.72 -26.30 -0.64
CA ASN A 14 3.53 -27.59 0.01
C ASN A 14 2.06 -27.98 0.20
N SER A 15 1.16 -27.17 -0.29
CA SER A 15 -0.26 -27.49 -0.28
C SER A 15 -0.54 -28.44 -1.43
N ASN A 16 -1.08 -29.59 -1.12
CA ASN A 16 -1.31 -30.61 -2.14
C ASN A 16 -2.61 -30.43 -2.90
N ALA A 17 -3.54 -29.73 -2.31
CA ALA A 17 -4.85 -29.56 -2.90
C ALA A 17 -4.95 -28.20 -3.57
N ALA A 18 -5.44 -28.20 -4.80
CA ALA A 18 -5.84 -26.94 -5.41
C ALA A 18 -6.97 -26.37 -4.58
N ARG A 19 -6.90 -25.09 -4.29
CA ARG A 19 -7.98 -24.45 -3.54
C ARG A 19 -9.21 -24.34 -4.41
N VAL A 20 -10.34 -24.63 -3.81
CA VAL A 20 -11.59 -24.38 -4.50
C VAL A 20 -11.87 -22.88 -4.48
N PRO A 21 -12.58 -22.35 -5.48
CA PRO A 21 -12.85 -20.92 -5.54
C PRO A 21 -13.48 -20.34 -4.29
N ASP A 22 -14.32 -21.11 -3.61
CA ASP A 22 -14.97 -20.64 -2.38
C ASP A 22 -13.98 -20.40 -1.25
N GLU A 23 -12.94 -21.22 -1.17
CA GLU A 23 -11.91 -21.06 -0.15
C GLU A 23 -11.10 -19.80 -0.39
N GLU A 24 -10.72 -19.53 -1.64
CA GLU A 24 -10.00 -18.32 -1.97
C GLU A 24 -10.82 -17.08 -1.69
N ALA A 25 -12.08 -17.08 -2.09
CA ALA A 25 -12.97 -15.97 -1.82
C ALA A 25 -13.13 -15.76 -0.33
N SER A 26 -13.21 -16.85 0.44
CA SER A 26 -13.33 -16.76 1.89
C SER A 26 -12.10 -16.13 2.52
N GLU A 27 -10.92 -16.42 2.01
CA GLU A 27 -9.68 -15.87 2.56
C GLU A 27 -9.59 -14.37 2.40
N TRP A 28 -9.82 -13.85 1.19
CA TRP A 28 -9.70 -12.40 1.02
C TRP A 28 -10.87 -11.66 1.68
N ARG A 29 -12.03 -12.27 1.80
CA ARG A 29 -13.13 -11.67 2.57
C ARG A 29 -12.80 -11.62 4.05
N GLN A 30 -12.18 -12.65 4.56
CA GLN A 30 -11.73 -12.68 5.94
C GLN A 30 -10.69 -11.59 6.19
N LEU A 31 -9.76 -11.42 5.27
CA LEU A 31 -8.77 -10.39 5.36
C LEU A 31 -9.42 -9.00 5.38
N GLU A 32 -10.40 -8.79 4.53
CA GLU A 32 -11.14 -7.54 4.51
C GLU A 32 -11.81 -7.25 5.85
N LYS A 33 -12.44 -8.26 6.45
CA LYS A 33 -13.08 -8.10 7.76
C LYS A 33 -12.06 -7.74 8.83
N GLN A 34 -10.92 -8.39 8.80
CA GLN A 34 -9.86 -8.13 9.78
C GLN A 34 -9.32 -6.71 9.64
N ILE A 35 -9.11 -6.25 8.42
CA ILE A 35 -8.67 -4.89 8.16
C ILE A 35 -9.69 -3.89 8.72
N THR A 36 -10.97 -4.15 8.49
CA THR A 36 -12.03 -3.29 9.01
C THR A 36 -12.00 -3.22 10.53
N LEU A 37 -11.78 -4.33 11.17
CA LEU A 37 -11.75 -4.39 12.64
C LEU A 37 -10.61 -3.55 13.24
N VAL A 38 -9.50 -3.40 12.55
CA VAL A 38 -8.36 -2.65 13.08
C VAL A 38 -8.35 -1.19 12.64
N GLY A 39 -9.38 -0.74 11.94
CA GLY A 39 -9.52 0.67 11.59
C GLY A 39 -9.26 1.01 10.13
N GLY A 40 -9.14 0.02 9.28
CA GLY A 40 -9.03 0.24 7.85
C GLY A 40 -10.38 0.20 7.17
N LYS A 41 -10.44 0.77 5.99
CA LYS A 41 -11.62 0.71 5.15
C LYS A 41 -11.17 0.28 3.77
N VAL A 42 -11.55 -0.92 3.39
CA VAL A 42 -11.20 -1.44 2.07
C VAL A 42 -12.12 -0.83 1.04
N GLN A 43 -11.55 -0.21 0.03
CA GLN A 43 -12.30 0.41 -1.06
C GLN A 43 -12.39 -0.50 -2.26
N GLN A 44 -11.28 -1.13 -2.61
CA GLN A 44 -11.23 -2.03 -3.76
C GLN A 44 -10.24 -3.15 -3.51
N ILE A 45 -10.56 -4.31 -4.05
CA ILE A 45 -9.66 -5.46 -4.02
C ILE A 45 -9.58 -5.98 -5.45
N PHE A 46 -8.35 -6.13 -5.95
CA PHE A 46 -8.11 -6.66 -7.29
C PHE A 46 -7.33 -7.95 -7.21
N ASN A 47 -7.69 -8.88 -8.08
CA ASN A 47 -6.82 -10.01 -8.35
C ASN A 47 -5.79 -9.55 -9.38
N VAL A 48 -4.53 -9.79 -9.11
CA VAL A 48 -3.43 -9.32 -9.94
C VAL A 48 -2.73 -10.52 -10.56
N LEU A 49 -2.52 -10.48 -11.85
CA LEU A 49 -1.77 -11.52 -12.54
C LEU A 49 -0.29 -11.23 -12.39
N GLY A 50 0.38 -12.01 -11.56
CA GLY A 50 1.79 -11.80 -11.34
C GLY A 50 2.40 -12.95 -10.57
N ASN A 51 3.72 -12.98 -10.51
CA ASN A 51 4.44 -14.05 -9.83
C ASN A 51 4.64 -13.76 -8.35
N GLU A 52 4.66 -12.51 -7.98
CA GLU A 52 4.98 -12.10 -6.62
C GLU A 52 3.75 -11.91 -5.76
N TYR A 53 2.76 -11.22 -6.31
CA TYR A 53 1.52 -10.92 -5.59
C TYR A 53 0.33 -11.27 -6.46
N ASP A 54 -0.73 -11.69 -5.83
CA ASP A 54 -1.97 -12.00 -6.54
C ASP A 54 -3.16 -11.18 -6.03
N LEU A 55 -2.94 -10.34 -5.03
CA LEU A 55 -4.01 -9.51 -4.48
C LEU A 55 -3.51 -8.09 -4.29
N LEU A 56 -4.30 -7.14 -4.75
CA LEU A 56 -4.05 -5.72 -4.54
C LEU A 56 -5.24 -5.13 -3.80
N ILE A 57 -4.99 -4.55 -2.64
CA ILE A 57 -6.03 -3.91 -1.83
C ILE A 57 -5.76 -2.42 -1.80
N ILE A 58 -6.79 -1.64 -2.08
CA ILE A 58 -6.75 -0.19 -1.98
C ILE A 58 -7.76 0.22 -0.93
N GLY A 59 -7.35 1.09 -0.02
CA GLY A 59 -8.25 1.51 1.03
C GLY A 59 -7.79 2.75 1.76
N GLU A 60 -8.48 3.02 2.86
CA GLU A 60 -8.16 4.13 3.74
C GLU A 60 -7.90 3.61 5.15
N ALA A 61 -6.94 4.20 5.81
CA ALA A 61 -6.63 3.92 7.20
C ALA A 61 -6.80 5.20 7.99
N LYS A 62 -7.26 5.08 9.22
CA LYS A 62 -7.48 6.27 10.05
C LYS A 62 -6.18 6.90 10.53
N ASP A 63 -5.11 6.13 10.61
CA ASP A 63 -3.81 6.63 11.07
C ASP A 63 -2.69 5.69 10.65
N PRO A 64 -1.42 6.11 10.78
CA PRO A 64 -0.29 5.24 10.41
C PRO A 64 -0.22 3.94 11.19
N ARG A 65 -0.68 3.92 12.43
CA ARG A 65 -0.67 2.69 13.22
C ARG A 65 -1.55 1.63 12.60
N THR A 66 -2.63 2.03 11.97
CA THR A 66 -3.52 1.11 11.28
C THR A 66 -2.78 0.38 10.16
N LEU A 67 -1.87 1.06 9.47
CA LEU A 67 -1.06 0.42 8.42
C LEU A 67 -0.20 -0.70 9.01
N HIS A 68 0.40 -0.45 10.16
CA HIS A 68 1.19 -1.49 10.83
C HIS A 68 0.32 -2.65 11.29
N ARG A 69 -0.90 -2.38 11.72
CA ARG A 69 -1.84 -3.43 12.11
C ARG A 69 -2.25 -4.28 10.90
N ILE A 70 -2.43 -3.66 9.75
CA ILE A 70 -2.74 -4.41 8.53
C ILE A 70 -1.58 -5.33 8.18
N ASP A 71 -0.35 -4.83 8.25
CA ASP A 71 0.82 -5.66 8.04
C ASP A 71 0.87 -6.81 9.04
N ALA A 72 0.57 -6.54 10.30
CA ALA A 72 0.56 -7.55 11.35
C ALA A 72 -0.49 -8.65 11.07
N ILE A 73 -1.64 -8.26 10.54
CA ILE A 73 -2.66 -9.23 10.16
C ILE A 73 -2.12 -10.17 9.09
N CYS A 74 -1.50 -9.61 8.06
CA CYS A 74 -0.97 -10.43 6.98
C CYS A 74 0.10 -11.39 7.48
N ARG A 75 0.98 -10.93 8.37
CA ARG A 75 2.00 -11.80 8.97
C ARG A 75 1.38 -12.91 9.80
N ARG A 76 0.37 -12.57 10.58
CA ARG A 76 -0.34 -13.55 11.39
C ARG A 76 -0.97 -14.65 10.54
N GLU A 77 -1.55 -14.26 9.41
CA GLU A 77 -2.18 -15.21 8.50
C GLU A 77 -1.19 -15.93 7.61
N GLY A 78 0.08 -15.53 7.66
CA GLY A 78 1.11 -16.15 6.84
C GLY A 78 1.11 -15.69 5.40
N TYR A 79 0.54 -14.53 5.11
CA TYR A 79 0.52 -13.98 3.76
C TYR A 79 1.73 -13.09 3.55
N PRO A 80 2.61 -13.40 2.58
CA PRO A 80 3.60 -12.42 2.17
C PRO A 80 2.88 -11.18 1.67
N ALA A 81 3.21 -10.03 2.22
CA ALA A 81 2.49 -8.81 1.87
C ALA A 81 3.34 -7.58 2.11
N LYS A 82 2.98 -6.50 1.40
CA LYS A 82 3.57 -5.18 1.60
C LYS A 82 2.45 -4.17 1.66
N THR A 83 2.43 -3.37 2.71
CA THR A 83 1.44 -2.32 2.90
C THR A 83 2.16 -0.98 2.89
N HIS A 84 1.69 -0.07 2.05
CA HIS A 84 2.30 1.24 1.88
C HIS A 84 1.26 2.34 1.98
N PRO A 85 1.62 3.48 2.59
CA PRO A 85 0.79 4.66 2.43
C PRO A 85 0.83 5.10 0.98
N ALA A 86 -0.25 5.70 0.52
CA ALA A 86 -0.36 6.13 -0.86
C ALA A 86 -1.08 7.46 -0.92
N ILE A 87 -0.74 8.27 -1.91
CA ILE A 87 -1.48 9.49 -2.19
C ILE A 87 -1.74 9.57 -3.68
N PRO A 88 -2.79 10.28 -4.10
CA PRO A 88 -3.02 10.48 -5.52
C PRO A 88 -1.84 11.18 -6.19
N ALA A 89 -1.57 10.85 -7.44
CA ALA A 89 -0.43 11.41 -8.16
C ALA A 89 -0.49 12.93 -8.24
N GLU A 90 -1.67 13.50 -8.39
CA GLU A 90 -1.83 14.95 -8.44
C GLU A 90 -1.44 15.59 -7.11
N GLU A 91 -1.84 14.97 -6.02
CA GLU A 91 -1.48 15.47 -4.69
C GLU A 91 0.02 15.39 -4.47
N TYR A 92 0.66 14.34 -4.95
CA TYR A 92 2.11 14.22 -4.87
C TYR A 92 2.79 15.35 -5.64
N THR A 93 2.29 15.69 -6.82
CA THR A 93 2.84 16.79 -7.60
C THR A 93 2.77 18.10 -6.82
N GLN A 94 1.65 18.37 -6.17
CA GLN A 94 1.51 19.56 -5.34
C GLN A 94 2.48 19.55 -4.17
N LEU A 95 2.68 18.40 -3.54
CA LEU A 95 3.62 18.29 -2.43
C LEU A 95 5.05 18.56 -2.90
N VAL A 96 5.41 18.12 -4.09
CA VAL A 96 6.74 18.41 -4.64
C VAL A 96 6.91 19.90 -4.84
N GLU A 97 5.92 20.57 -5.41
CA GLU A 97 5.98 22.01 -5.63
C GLU A 97 6.10 22.77 -4.31
N GLU A 98 5.28 22.40 -3.33
CA GLU A 98 5.33 23.03 -2.01
C GLU A 98 6.67 22.79 -1.33
N THR A 99 7.19 21.57 -1.44
CA THR A 99 8.46 21.22 -0.83
C THR A 99 9.59 22.03 -1.45
N ASN A 100 9.59 22.15 -2.77
CA ASN A 100 10.61 22.94 -3.46
C ASN A 100 10.54 24.42 -3.07
N ALA A 101 9.33 24.95 -2.93
CA ALA A 101 9.16 26.34 -2.50
C ALA A 101 9.72 26.56 -1.10
N ILE A 102 9.44 25.63 -0.19
CA ILE A 102 9.94 25.72 1.18
C ILE A 102 11.47 25.68 1.19
N LEU A 103 12.06 24.74 0.46
CA LEU A 103 13.51 24.59 0.43
C LEU A 103 14.19 25.78 -0.21
N ASN A 104 13.63 26.29 -1.29
CA ASN A 104 14.21 27.43 -1.98
C ASN A 104 14.18 28.69 -1.11
N ASN A 105 13.15 28.85 -0.30
CA ASN A 105 13.07 29.99 0.60
C ASN A 105 14.02 29.89 1.78
N ARG A 106 14.30 28.68 2.23
CA ARG A 106 15.09 28.46 3.44
C ARG A 106 16.54 28.08 3.19
N LEU A 107 16.84 27.64 1.96
CA LEU A 107 18.17 27.18 1.59
C LEU A 107 18.63 27.88 0.33
N PRO A 108 19.18 29.12 0.43
CA PRO A 108 19.59 29.89 -0.75
C PRO A 108 20.54 29.14 -1.65
N ARG A 109 21.39 28.29 -1.09
CA ARG A 109 22.36 27.52 -1.86
C ARG A 109 21.71 26.54 -2.82
N GLY A 110 20.57 25.98 -2.46
CA GLY A 110 19.85 25.10 -3.34
C GLY A 110 19.44 25.81 -4.62
N ARG A 111 18.99 27.05 -4.48
CA ARG A 111 18.59 27.82 -5.63
C ARG A 111 19.79 28.13 -6.54
N LYS A 112 20.91 28.41 -5.94
CA LYS A 112 22.12 28.66 -6.70
C LYS A 112 22.51 27.48 -7.57
N ARG A 113 22.39 26.28 -7.00
CA ARG A 113 22.66 25.07 -7.73
C ARG A 113 21.70 24.86 -8.89
N ASP A 114 20.45 25.19 -8.66
CA ASP A 114 19.45 25.05 -9.71
C ASP A 114 19.77 25.97 -10.88
N GLU A 115 20.21 27.16 -10.60
CA GLU A 115 20.61 28.08 -11.65
C GLU A 115 21.74 27.51 -12.49
N GLN A 116 22.69 26.87 -11.84
CA GLN A 116 23.82 26.27 -12.55
C GLN A 116 23.37 25.13 -13.46
N ARG A 117 22.40 24.36 -13.01
CA ARG A 117 21.90 23.28 -13.84
C ARG A 117 21.14 23.78 -15.05
N GLU A 118 20.46 24.85 -14.91
CA GLU A 118 19.73 25.45 -16.03
C GLU A 118 20.63 26.04 -17.06
N ALA A 119 21.76 26.51 -16.62
CA ALA A 119 22.74 27.06 -17.54
C ALA A 119 23.42 25.95 -18.31
#